data_210f6fc194e6dffc796cf6d6150811cd
#
_entry.id   210f6fc194e6dffc796cf6d6150811cd
#
_cell.length_a   1.000
_cell.length_b   1.000
_cell.length_c   1.000
_cell.angle_alpha   90.00
_cell.angle_beta   90.00
_cell.angle_gamma   90.00
#
_symmetry.space_group_name_H-M   'P 1'
#
loop_
_entity.id
_entity.type
_entity.pdbx_description
1 polymer ?
#
loop_
_entity_poly.entity_id
_entity_poly.type
_entity_poly.pdbx_seq_one_letter_code
_entity_poly.pdbx_strand_id
1 'polypeptide(L)'
;RDPEMSRGLGDVYKRQIIILIILLALFVGCTTQNFFTETNGKNLLLNVAPRFIIACGVSGCLITKGTDLSAGRQVGLAACFSAMLLQSVDYSARMLPWLPDIPWPVALLIVMAIMACFGAINGCIIAFLKVPPFIATLGMQTIVYGLCSVITNNQPMGGYKQSYLTVASGTLGPIPFLAIFALIVGLYFWFLYNKTRHGKYMYAI
;
A
#
# COMPACT_ATOMS: atom_id res chain seq x y z
N ARG A 1 34.46 17.55 7.99
CA ARG A 1 33.44 16.76 8.74
C ARG A 1 33.75 15.31 8.44
N ASP A 2 34.19 14.55 9.45
CA ASP A 2 34.57 13.14 9.32
C ASP A 2 33.38 12.29 8.91
N PRO A 3 33.44 11.57 7.78
CA PRO A 3 32.36 10.71 7.32
C PRO A 3 32.12 9.52 8.26
N GLU A 4 33.08 9.12 9.06
CA GLU A 4 32.98 8.03 10.04
C GLU A 4 32.13 8.43 11.26
N MET A 5 32.20 9.67 11.72
CA MET A 5 31.41 10.15 12.85
C MET A 5 29.91 10.25 12.50
N SER A 6 29.58 10.56 11.24
CA SER A 6 28.20 10.59 10.77
C SER A 6 27.58 9.20 10.61
N ARG A 7 28.38 8.18 10.25
CA ARG A 7 27.94 6.78 10.19
C ARG A 7 27.68 6.21 11.58
N GLY A 8 28.58 6.49 12.54
CA GLY A 8 28.42 6.04 13.92
C GLY A 8 27.17 6.59 14.60
N LEU A 9 26.87 7.88 14.43
CA LEU A 9 25.65 8.49 14.95
C LEU A 9 24.38 7.89 14.33
N GLY A 10 24.35 7.67 13.02
CA GLY A 10 23.20 7.05 12.35
C GLY A 10 22.90 5.63 12.85
N ASP A 11 23.92 4.85 13.15
CA ASP A 11 23.75 3.49 13.68
C ASP A 11 23.33 3.48 15.15
N VAL A 12 23.76 4.44 15.95
CA VAL A 12 23.29 4.62 17.33
C VAL A 12 21.81 4.98 17.36
N TYR A 13 21.37 5.94 16.53
CA TYR A 13 19.94 6.29 16.45
C TYR A 13 19.06 5.12 15.97
N LYS A 14 19.51 4.34 14.98
CA LYS A 14 18.78 3.15 14.54
C LYS A 14 18.62 2.13 15.67
N ARG A 15 19.68 1.87 16.44
CA ARG A 15 19.63 0.96 17.58
C ARG A 15 18.71 1.48 18.68
N GLN A 16 18.71 2.76 18.98
CA GLN A 16 17.82 3.38 19.96
C GLN A 16 16.36 3.20 19.58
N ILE A 17 16.00 3.45 18.30
CA ILE A 17 14.62 3.26 17.81
C ILE A 17 14.18 1.80 17.95
N ILE A 18 15.04 0.85 17.57
CA ILE A 18 14.73 -0.58 17.69
C ILE A 18 14.53 -0.97 19.16
N ILE A 19 15.41 -0.51 20.06
CA ILE A 19 15.32 -0.78 21.50
C ILE A 19 14.02 -0.18 22.05
N LEU A 20 13.67 1.04 21.67
CA LEU A 20 12.43 1.70 22.09
C LEU A 20 11.20 0.93 21.63
N ILE A 21 11.17 0.45 20.38
CA ILE A 21 10.07 -0.37 19.86
C ILE A 21 9.94 -1.68 20.65
N ILE A 22 11.05 -2.34 20.93
CA ILE A 22 11.06 -3.60 21.70
C ILE A 22 10.56 -3.34 23.13
N LEU A 23 11.05 -2.30 23.79
CA LEU A 23 10.62 -1.93 25.14
C LEU A 23 9.11 -1.59 25.19
N LEU A 24 8.60 -0.83 24.23
CA LEU A 24 7.18 -0.54 24.11
C LEU A 24 6.36 -1.80 23.87
N ALA A 25 6.81 -2.69 22.97
CA ALA A 25 6.12 -3.94 22.70
C ALA A 25 6.09 -4.86 23.95
N LEU A 26 7.19 -4.94 24.68
CA LEU A 26 7.24 -5.68 25.96
C LEU A 26 6.34 -5.05 27.02
N PHE A 27 6.37 -3.72 27.16
CA PHE A 27 5.52 -3.01 28.11
C PHE A 27 4.03 -3.27 27.83
N VAL A 28 3.60 -3.10 26.57
CA VAL A 28 2.22 -3.37 26.16
C VAL A 28 1.87 -4.84 26.32
N GLY A 29 2.82 -5.75 25.98
CA GLY A 29 2.64 -7.18 26.16
C GLY A 29 2.45 -7.61 27.61
N CYS A 30 3.09 -6.93 28.55
CA CYS A 30 2.95 -7.21 29.99
C CYS A 30 1.71 -6.56 30.62
N THR A 31 1.26 -5.42 30.08
CA THR A 31 0.14 -4.66 30.65
C THR A 31 -1.21 -5.00 30.04
N THR A 32 -1.23 -5.49 28.78
CA THR A 32 -2.46 -5.78 28.04
C THR A 32 -2.74 -7.27 28.02
N GLN A 33 -3.91 -7.66 28.54
CA GLN A 33 -4.39 -9.04 28.42
C GLN A 33 -4.60 -9.37 26.94
N ASN A 34 -4.25 -10.60 26.57
CA ASN A 34 -4.39 -11.14 25.20
C ASN A 34 -3.47 -10.51 24.12
N PHE A 35 -2.42 -9.78 24.49
CA PHE A 35 -1.46 -9.26 23.51
C PHE A 35 -0.76 -10.37 22.72
N PHE A 36 -0.32 -11.44 23.38
CA PHE A 36 0.34 -12.60 22.77
C PHE A 36 -0.64 -13.68 22.31
N THR A 37 -1.84 -13.31 21.86
CA THR A 37 -2.78 -14.27 21.29
C THR A 37 -2.60 -14.42 19.79
N GLU A 38 -2.99 -15.60 19.27
CA GLU A 38 -3.00 -15.88 17.83
C GLU A 38 -3.86 -14.86 17.06
N THR A 39 -4.99 -14.46 17.64
CA THR A 39 -5.89 -13.47 17.06
C THR A 39 -5.21 -12.12 16.88
N ASN A 40 -4.48 -11.65 17.91
CA ASN A 40 -3.75 -10.39 17.82
C ASN A 40 -2.60 -10.47 16.80
N GLY A 41 -1.90 -11.61 16.74
CA GLY A 41 -0.87 -11.86 15.71
C GLY A 41 -1.45 -11.79 14.29
N LYS A 42 -2.62 -12.39 14.04
CA LYS A 42 -3.34 -12.30 12.75
C LYS A 42 -3.71 -10.86 12.42
N ASN A 43 -4.27 -10.13 13.37
CA ASN A 43 -4.65 -8.72 13.19
C ASN A 43 -3.43 -7.84 12.88
N LEU A 44 -2.31 -8.09 13.53
CA LEU A 44 -1.05 -7.39 13.24
C LEU A 44 -0.60 -7.63 11.81
N LEU A 45 -0.60 -8.89 11.35
CA LEU A 45 -0.25 -9.24 9.98
C LEU A 45 -1.20 -8.60 8.96
N LEU A 46 -2.51 -8.62 9.21
CA LEU A 46 -3.51 -7.97 8.36
C LEU A 46 -3.30 -6.46 8.24
N ASN A 47 -2.85 -5.80 9.30
CA ASN A 47 -2.57 -4.36 9.30
C ASN A 47 -1.22 -4.00 8.67
N VAL A 48 -0.20 -4.86 8.83
CA VAL A 48 1.16 -4.61 8.33
C VAL A 48 1.27 -4.94 6.84
N ALA A 49 0.61 -6.02 6.38
CA ALA A 49 0.75 -6.51 5.01
C ALA A 49 0.42 -5.46 3.93
N PRO A 50 -0.71 -4.70 3.98
CA PRO A 50 -0.99 -3.68 2.98
C PRO A 50 0.05 -2.55 3.00
N ARG A 51 0.48 -2.12 4.19
CA ARG A 51 1.48 -1.07 4.34
C ARG A 51 2.84 -1.49 3.77
N PHE A 52 3.20 -2.75 3.96
CA PHE A 52 4.41 -3.31 3.40
C PHE A 52 4.37 -3.34 1.86
N ILE A 53 3.24 -3.75 1.26
CA ILE A 53 3.05 -3.73 -0.20
C ILE A 53 3.19 -2.31 -0.75
N ILE A 54 2.57 -1.32 -0.09
CA ILE A 54 2.69 0.10 -0.47
C ILE A 54 4.14 0.55 -0.37
N ALA A 55 4.83 0.22 0.71
CA ALA A 55 6.24 0.57 0.91
C ALA A 55 7.14 -0.02 -0.19
N CYS A 56 6.89 -1.27 -0.60
CA CYS A 56 7.59 -1.87 -1.74
C CYS A 56 7.35 -1.07 -3.03
N GLY A 57 6.12 -0.65 -3.31
CA GLY A 57 5.79 0.15 -4.48
C GLY A 57 6.47 1.52 -4.49
N VAL A 58 6.49 2.21 -3.35
CA VAL A 58 7.11 3.55 -3.22
C VAL A 58 8.63 3.49 -3.14
N SER A 59 9.21 2.35 -2.76
CA SER A 59 10.66 2.19 -2.61
C SER A 59 11.45 2.55 -3.87
N GLY A 60 10.89 2.29 -5.05
CA GLY A 60 11.49 2.69 -6.32
C GLY A 60 11.69 4.20 -6.45
N CYS A 61 10.69 4.98 -6.08
CA CYS A 61 10.78 6.44 -6.09
C CYS A 61 11.85 6.93 -5.11
N LEU A 62 11.95 6.32 -3.93
CA LEU A 62 12.95 6.68 -2.92
C LEU A 62 14.39 6.37 -3.36
N ILE A 63 14.60 5.24 -4.05
CA ILE A 63 15.92 4.89 -4.61
C ILE A 63 16.39 5.93 -5.63
N THR A 64 15.48 6.44 -6.45
CA THR A 64 15.77 7.49 -7.44
C THR A 64 15.73 8.93 -6.87
N LYS A 65 15.81 9.07 -5.54
CA LYS A 65 15.78 10.36 -4.81
C LYS A 65 14.50 11.18 -5.04
N GLY A 66 13.43 10.55 -5.50
CA GLY A 66 12.09 11.11 -5.56
C GLY A 66 11.28 10.80 -4.31
N THR A 67 10.21 11.55 -4.09
CA THR A 67 9.20 11.26 -3.06
C THR A 67 7.84 11.13 -3.72
N ASP A 68 7.09 10.08 -3.36
CA ASP A 68 5.69 9.94 -3.80
C ASP A 68 4.76 10.07 -2.58
N LEU A 69 4.17 11.25 -2.45
CA LEU A 69 3.18 11.54 -1.40
C LEU A 69 1.75 11.14 -1.81
N SER A 70 1.54 10.84 -3.08
CA SER A 70 0.21 10.49 -3.60
C SER A 70 -0.18 9.04 -3.32
N ALA A 71 0.77 8.15 -3.04
CA ALA A 71 0.56 6.71 -2.89
C ALA A 71 -0.55 6.37 -1.88
N GLY A 72 -0.60 7.02 -0.72
CA GLY A 72 -1.63 6.79 0.29
C GLY A 72 -3.04 7.13 -0.20
N ARG A 73 -3.21 8.21 -0.97
CA ARG A 73 -4.50 8.61 -1.54
C ARG A 73 -4.87 7.74 -2.75
N GLN A 74 -3.90 7.31 -3.53
CA GLN A 74 -4.12 6.35 -4.61
C GLN A 74 -4.67 5.02 -4.09
N VAL A 75 -4.23 4.55 -2.94
CA VAL A 75 -4.82 3.36 -2.28
C VAL A 75 -6.29 3.60 -1.94
N GLY A 76 -6.65 4.78 -1.43
CA GLY A 76 -8.05 5.17 -1.21
C GLY A 76 -8.88 5.13 -2.49
N LEU A 77 -8.35 5.69 -3.59
CA LEU A 77 -9.03 5.66 -4.89
C LEU A 77 -9.16 4.22 -5.42
N ALA A 78 -8.12 3.40 -5.28
CA ALA A 78 -8.19 1.98 -5.64
C ALA A 78 -9.27 1.25 -4.84
N ALA A 79 -9.40 1.55 -3.55
CA ALA A 79 -10.47 1.00 -2.70
C ALA A 79 -11.85 1.44 -3.17
N CYS A 80 -12.04 2.71 -3.57
CA CYS A 80 -13.29 3.21 -4.14
C CYS A 80 -13.66 2.46 -5.43
N PHE A 81 -12.75 2.36 -6.40
CA PHE A 81 -13.01 1.62 -7.63
C PHE A 81 -13.26 0.13 -7.38
N SER A 82 -12.50 -0.48 -6.48
CA SER A 82 -12.71 -1.87 -6.08
C SER A 82 -14.10 -2.07 -5.48
N ALA A 83 -14.55 -1.15 -4.62
CA ALA A 83 -15.88 -1.19 -4.05
C ALA A 83 -16.95 -1.08 -5.14
N MET A 84 -16.85 -0.12 -6.05
CA MET A 84 -17.81 0.04 -7.15
C MET A 84 -17.96 -1.22 -8.02
N LEU A 85 -16.85 -1.90 -8.31
CA LEU A 85 -16.84 -3.08 -9.19
C LEU A 85 -17.22 -4.38 -8.46
N LEU A 86 -16.97 -4.46 -7.14
CA LEU A 86 -17.11 -5.67 -6.34
C LEU A 86 -18.28 -5.63 -5.37
N GLN A 87 -19.19 -4.64 -5.49
CA GLN A 87 -20.45 -4.67 -4.75
C GLN A 87 -21.31 -5.85 -5.17
N SER A 88 -21.96 -6.51 -4.19
CA SER A 88 -22.91 -7.58 -4.44
C SER A 88 -24.08 -7.11 -5.30
N VAL A 89 -24.60 -7.99 -6.14
CA VAL A 89 -25.77 -7.70 -6.98
C VAL A 89 -27.00 -7.37 -6.14
N ASP A 90 -27.13 -8.03 -4.98
CA ASP A 90 -28.25 -7.86 -4.04
C ASP A 90 -28.12 -6.65 -3.12
N TYR A 91 -27.03 -5.89 -3.23
CA TYR A 91 -26.81 -4.72 -2.37
C TYR A 91 -27.70 -3.55 -2.79
N SER A 92 -28.60 -3.12 -1.91
CA SER A 92 -29.60 -2.08 -2.20
C SER A 92 -29.05 -0.72 -2.58
N ALA A 93 -27.87 -0.38 -2.08
CA ALA A 93 -27.16 0.88 -2.38
C ALA A 93 -26.02 0.68 -3.38
N ARG A 94 -26.16 -0.22 -4.33
CA ARG A 94 -25.17 -0.49 -5.36
C ARG A 94 -24.98 0.74 -6.25
N MET A 95 -23.72 1.18 -6.41
CA MET A 95 -23.40 2.40 -7.19
C MET A 95 -23.58 2.21 -8.70
N LEU A 96 -23.32 1.01 -9.21
CA LEU A 96 -23.43 0.67 -10.64
C LEU A 96 -24.44 -0.45 -10.84
N PRO A 97 -25.78 -0.19 -10.77
CA PRO A 97 -26.80 -1.24 -10.87
C PRO A 97 -26.81 -1.94 -12.24
N TRP A 98 -26.37 -1.24 -13.29
CA TRP A 98 -26.30 -1.74 -14.67
C TRP A 98 -25.08 -2.63 -14.94
N LEU A 99 -24.09 -2.67 -14.03
CA LEU A 99 -22.88 -3.45 -14.22
C LEU A 99 -23.17 -4.94 -13.96
N PRO A 100 -22.78 -5.85 -14.89
CA PRO A 100 -22.92 -7.29 -14.65
C PRO A 100 -22.04 -7.74 -13.48
N ASP A 101 -22.25 -8.97 -13.05
CA ASP A 101 -21.43 -9.57 -11.99
C ASP A 101 -20.03 -9.89 -12.51
N ILE A 102 -19.05 -9.04 -12.15
CA ILE A 102 -17.67 -9.19 -12.58
C ILE A 102 -16.92 -10.10 -11.58
N PRO A 103 -16.18 -11.12 -12.04
CA PRO A 103 -15.29 -11.91 -11.18
C PRO A 103 -14.25 -11.02 -10.50
N TRP A 104 -13.98 -11.26 -9.21
CA TRP A 104 -13.07 -10.42 -8.43
C TRP A 104 -11.66 -10.29 -9.03
N PRO A 105 -11.04 -11.30 -9.70
CA PRO A 105 -9.72 -11.11 -10.30
C PRO A 105 -9.73 -10.11 -11.45
N VAL A 106 -10.81 -10.12 -12.26
CA VAL A 106 -10.96 -9.17 -13.37
C VAL A 106 -11.16 -7.76 -12.85
N ALA A 107 -11.98 -7.58 -11.82
CA ALA A 107 -12.17 -6.28 -11.17
C ALA A 107 -10.84 -5.73 -10.62
N LEU A 108 -10.02 -6.55 -9.97
CA LEU A 108 -8.70 -6.15 -9.49
C LEU A 108 -7.77 -5.75 -10.62
N LEU A 109 -7.74 -6.49 -11.74
CA LEU A 109 -6.93 -6.12 -12.91
C LEU A 109 -7.36 -4.78 -13.49
N ILE A 110 -8.66 -4.49 -13.58
CA ILE A 110 -9.17 -3.19 -14.03
C ILE A 110 -8.70 -2.08 -13.09
N VAL A 111 -8.83 -2.27 -11.78
CA VAL A 111 -8.38 -1.28 -10.79
C VAL A 111 -6.86 -1.07 -10.88
N MET A 112 -6.08 -2.12 -11.03
CA MET A 112 -4.63 -2.01 -11.22
C MET A 112 -4.27 -1.22 -12.47
N ALA A 113 -4.97 -1.44 -13.59
CA ALA A 113 -4.76 -0.69 -14.84
C ALA A 113 -5.10 0.79 -14.65
N ILE A 114 -6.21 1.12 -13.98
CA ILE A 114 -6.59 2.50 -13.68
C ILE A 114 -5.52 3.17 -12.80
N MET A 115 -5.06 2.50 -11.75
CA MET A 115 -4.02 3.06 -10.86
C MET A 115 -2.68 3.22 -11.58
N ALA A 116 -2.34 2.30 -12.49
CA ALA A 116 -1.15 2.42 -13.32
C ALA A 116 -1.21 3.65 -14.24
N CYS A 117 -2.40 4.01 -14.77
CA CYS A 117 -2.59 5.25 -15.52
C CYS A 117 -2.33 6.49 -14.66
N PHE A 118 -2.83 6.54 -13.42
CA PHE A 118 -2.55 7.65 -12.51
C PHE A 118 -1.05 7.76 -12.20
N GLY A 119 -0.39 6.62 -11.96
CA GLY A 119 1.06 6.58 -11.77
C GLY A 119 1.84 7.04 -13.01
N ALA A 120 1.39 6.64 -14.21
CA ALA A 120 1.99 7.06 -15.48
C ALA A 120 1.84 8.57 -15.71
N ILE A 121 0.66 9.13 -15.45
CA ILE A 121 0.41 10.59 -15.54
C ILE A 121 1.35 11.34 -14.60
N ASN A 122 1.48 10.89 -13.36
CA ASN A 122 2.38 11.50 -12.39
C ASN A 122 3.85 11.42 -12.84
N GLY A 123 4.27 10.25 -13.33
CA GLY A 123 5.59 10.05 -13.90
C GLY A 123 5.87 10.95 -15.12
N CYS A 124 4.89 11.13 -16.01
CA CYS A 124 4.99 12.02 -17.16
C CYS A 124 5.16 13.48 -16.74
N ILE A 125 4.40 13.94 -15.74
CA ILE A 125 4.52 15.32 -15.20
C ILE A 125 5.94 15.56 -14.66
N ILE A 126 6.49 14.59 -13.91
CA ILE A 126 7.83 14.71 -13.35
C ILE A 126 8.89 14.65 -14.44
N ALA A 127 8.80 13.69 -15.36
CA ALA A 127 9.86 13.41 -16.33
C ALA A 127 9.88 14.42 -17.49
N PHE A 128 8.72 14.77 -18.05
CA PHE A 128 8.63 15.63 -19.23
C PHE A 128 8.49 17.12 -18.89
N LEU A 129 7.67 17.45 -17.89
CA LEU A 129 7.48 18.83 -17.46
C LEU A 129 8.54 19.27 -16.43
N LYS A 130 9.42 18.36 -16.00
CA LYS A 130 10.50 18.62 -15.03
C LYS A 130 9.99 19.24 -13.72
N VAL A 131 8.75 18.92 -13.33
CA VAL A 131 8.20 19.37 -12.06
C VAL A 131 8.85 18.58 -10.93
N PRO A 132 9.27 19.21 -9.82
CA PRO A 132 9.81 18.50 -8.67
C PRO A 132 8.84 17.41 -8.18
N PRO A 133 9.30 16.17 -7.89
CA PRO A 133 8.46 15.04 -7.50
C PRO A 133 7.52 15.38 -6.34
N PHE A 134 8.01 16.10 -5.35
CA PHE A 134 7.23 16.54 -4.20
C PHE A 134 5.99 17.37 -4.60
N ILE A 135 6.15 18.34 -5.49
CA ILE A 135 5.05 19.22 -5.94
C ILE A 135 4.04 18.44 -6.79
N ALA A 136 4.53 17.64 -7.75
CA ALA A 136 3.69 16.83 -8.61
C ALA A 136 2.84 15.84 -7.81
N THR A 137 3.43 15.14 -6.85
CA THR A 137 2.74 14.13 -6.04
C THR A 137 1.79 14.75 -5.02
N LEU A 138 2.08 15.93 -4.47
CA LEU A 138 1.13 16.69 -3.65
C LEU A 138 -0.10 17.13 -4.46
N GLY A 139 0.09 17.66 -5.67
CA GLY A 139 -1.00 17.99 -6.56
C GLY A 139 -1.86 16.77 -6.90
N MET A 140 -1.22 15.65 -7.26
CA MET A 140 -1.90 14.39 -7.55
C MET A 140 -2.68 13.88 -6.32
N GLN A 141 -2.10 13.94 -5.13
CA GLN A 141 -2.78 13.58 -3.88
C GLN A 141 -4.08 14.34 -3.68
N THR A 142 -4.09 15.65 -3.96
CA THR A 142 -5.26 16.51 -3.83
C THR A 142 -6.32 16.18 -4.88
N ILE A 143 -5.91 15.96 -6.13
CA ILE A 143 -6.79 15.56 -7.23
C ILE A 143 -7.47 14.22 -6.90
N VAL A 144 -6.70 13.24 -6.50
CA VAL A 144 -7.18 11.89 -6.15
C VAL A 144 -8.16 11.95 -4.96
N TYR A 145 -7.87 12.76 -3.95
CA TYR A 145 -8.78 12.96 -2.82
C TYR A 145 -10.11 13.58 -3.26
N GLY A 146 -10.08 14.64 -4.07
CA GLY A 146 -11.28 15.26 -4.62
C GLY A 146 -12.09 14.29 -5.48
N LEU A 147 -11.42 13.49 -6.31
CA LEU A 147 -12.05 12.48 -7.14
C LEU A 147 -12.76 11.41 -6.30
N CYS A 148 -12.10 10.89 -5.24
CA CYS A 148 -12.75 9.98 -4.29
C CYS A 148 -14.01 10.59 -3.68
N SER A 149 -13.93 11.84 -3.21
CA SER A 149 -15.06 12.54 -2.58
C SER A 149 -16.24 12.72 -3.54
N VAL A 150 -15.97 13.06 -4.79
CA VAL A 150 -17.01 13.20 -5.82
C VAL A 150 -17.64 11.85 -6.18
N ILE A 151 -16.83 10.82 -6.38
CA ILE A 151 -17.31 9.48 -6.75
C ILE A 151 -18.19 8.90 -5.64
N THR A 152 -17.75 9.02 -4.38
CA THR A 152 -18.47 8.41 -3.24
C THR A 152 -19.54 9.28 -2.63
N ASN A 153 -19.70 10.54 -3.09
CA ASN A 153 -20.52 11.56 -2.42
C ASN A 153 -20.20 11.68 -0.91
N ASN A 154 -18.93 11.47 -0.53
CA ASN A 154 -18.45 11.42 0.85
C ASN A 154 -19.16 10.36 1.72
N GLN A 155 -19.74 9.33 1.12
CA GLN A 155 -20.38 8.23 1.84
C GLN A 155 -19.44 7.01 1.92
N PRO A 156 -19.46 6.28 3.04
CA PRO A 156 -18.70 5.06 3.17
C PRO A 156 -19.22 4.00 2.19
N MET A 157 -18.31 3.32 1.51
CA MET A 157 -18.64 2.28 0.54
C MET A 157 -18.53 0.90 1.19
N GLY A 158 -19.52 0.06 0.94
CA GLY A 158 -19.60 -1.31 1.45
C GLY A 158 -20.35 -2.23 0.51
N GLY A 159 -20.84 -3.37 1.03
CA GLY A 159 -21.63 -4.32 0.25
C GLY A 159 -20.80 -5.20 -0.68
N TYR A 160 -19.57 -5.54 -0.30
CA TYR A 160 -18.69 -6.40 -1.10
C TYR A 160 -19.23 -7.83 -1.23
N LYS A 161 -18.94 -8.46 -2.36
CA LYS A 161 -19.22 -9.87 -2.62
C LYS A 161 -18.51 -10.78 -1.63
N GLN A 162 -19.18 -11.83 -1.19
CA GLN A 162 -18.62 -12.81 -0.26
C GLN A 162 -17.35 -13.49 -0.82
N SER A 163 -17.30 -13.75 -2.12
CA SER A 163 -16.12 -14.34 -2.78
C SER A 163 -14.85 -13.46 -2.64
N TYR A 164 -15.00 -12.13 -2.71
CA TYR A 164 -13.91 -11.21 -2.49
C TYR A 164 -13.53 -11.12 -1.02
N LEU A 165 -14.51 -11.05 -0.12
CA LEU A 165 -14.27 -11.02 1.33
C LEU A 165 -13.51 -12.25 1.81
N THR A 166 -13.84 -13.43 1.27
CA THR A 166 -13.13 -14.67 1.59
C THR A 166 -11.64 -14.62 1.23
N VAL A 167 -11.27 -13.96 0.12
CA VAL A 167 -9.87 -13.77 -0.26
C VAL A 167 -9.22 -12.68 0.56
N ALA A 168 -9.91 -11.56 0.81
CA ALA A 168 -9.36 -10.41 1.52
C ALA A 168 -9.13 -10.67 3.01
N SER A 169 -10.04 -11.42 3.66
CA SER A 169 -9.98 -11.72 5.10
C SER A 169 -9.70 -13.19 5.41
N GLY A 170 -9.58 -14.03 4.39
CA GLY A 170 -9.32 -15.46 4.54
C GLY A 170 -7.93 -15.74 5.13
N THR A 171 -7.82 -16.90 5.77
CA THR A 171 -6.60 -17.37 6.42
C THR A 171 -6.24 -18.78 5.98
N LEU A 172 -4.96 -19.06 5.85
CA LEU A 172 -4.42 -20.41 5.71
C LEU A 172 -3.82 -20.81 7.07
N GLY A 173 -4.64 -21.43 7.93
CA GLY A 173 -4.26 -21.68 9.32
C GLY A 173 -4.05 -20.37 10.10
N PRO A 174 -2.88 -20.17 10.71
CA PRO A 174 -2.59 -18.93 11.46
C PRO A 174 -2.24 -17.74 10.57
N ILE A 175 -2.00 -17.93 9.26
CA ILE A 175 -1.46 -16.91 8.37
C ILE A 175 -2.59 -16.34 7.48
N PRO A 176 -2.85 -15.01 7.48
CA PRO A 176 -3.77 -14.37 6.54
C PRO A 176 -3.25 -14.45 5.10
N PHE A 177 -4.15 -14.65 4.12
CA PHE A 177 -3.79 -14.63 2.70
C PHE A 177 -3.07 -13.33 2.30
N LEU A 178 -3.48 -12.21 2.88
CA LEU A 178 -2.87 -10.91 2.61
C LEU A 178 -1.38 -10.87 3.00
N ALA A 179 -0.97 -11.57 4.07
CA ALA A 179 0.43 -11.67 4.46
C ALA A 179 1.25 -12.52 3.45
N ILE A 180 0.64 -13.55 2.89
CA ILE A 180 1.25 -14.37 1.83
C ILE A 180 1.45 -13.52 0.57
N PHE A 181 0.45 -12.72 0.16
CA PHE A 181 0.59 -11.79 -0.94
C PHE A 181 1.69 -10.75 -0.68
N ALA A 182 1.77 -10.22 0.53
CA ALA A 182 2.83 -9.27 0.90
C ALA A 182 4.22 -9.91 0.78
N LEU A 183 4.38 -11.15 1.20
CA LEU A 183 5.64 -11.89 1.05
C LEU A 183 6.02 -12.07 -0.43
N ILE A 184 5.07 -12.48 -1.27
CA ILE A 184 5.30 -12.66 -2.72
C ILE A 184 5.73 -11.33 -3.36
N VAL A 185 5.04 -10.24 -3.04
CA VAL A 185 5.39 -8.89 -3.53
C VAL A 185 6.77 -8.47 -3.04
N GLY A 186 7.10 -8.72 -1.76
CA GLY A 186 8.43 -8.43 -1.20
C GLY A 186 9.54 -9.20 -1.91
N LEU A 187 9.34 -10.49 -2.17
CA LEU A 187 10.29 -11.32 -2.91
C LEU A 187 10.45 -10.84 -4.37
N TYR A 188 9.35 -10.45 -5.02
CA TYR A 188 9.39 -9.88 -6.37
C TYR A 188 10.22 -8.58 -6.41
N PHE A 189 9.99 -7.63 -5.50
CA PHE A 189 10.76 -6.39 -5.44
C PHE A 189 12.21 -6.62 -5.05
N TRP A 190 12.47 -7.57 -4.11
CA TRP A 190 13.84 -7.97 -3.79
C TRP A 190 14.58 -8.50 -5.03
N PHE A 191 13.93 -9.37 -5.81
CA PHE A 191 14.50 -9.88 -7.06
C PHE A 191 14.70 -8.76 -8.08
N LEU A 192 13.70 -7.88 -8.25
CA LEU A 192 13.73 -6.76 -9.18
C LEU A 192 14.94 -5.85 -8.93
N TYR A 193 15.16 -5.47 -7.67
CA TYR A 193 16.23 -4.53 -7.32
C TYR A 193 17.62 -5.18 -7.31
N ASN A 194 17.74 -6.42 -6.87
CA ASN A 194 19.05 -7.05 -6.70
C ASN A 194 19.52 -7.85 -7.91
N LYS A 195 18.61 -8.38 -8.72
CA LYS A 195 18.95 -9.34 -9.78
C LYS A 195 18.68 -8.85 -11.20
N THR A 196 18.00 -7.71 -11.39
CA THR A 196 17.67 -7.21 -12.72
C THR A 196 18.54 -6.02 -13.15
N ARG A 197 18.59 -5.76 -14.47
CA ARG A 197 19.23 -4.57 -15.04
C ARG A 197 18.52 -3.30 -14.58
N HIS A 198 17.19 -3.35 -14.43
CA HIS A 198 16.38 -2.23 -13.96
C HIS A 198 16.82 -1.75 -12.58
N GLY A 199 17.00 -2.67 -11.62
CA GLY A 199 17.50 -2.33 -10.29
C GLY A 199 18.89 -1.67 -10.34
N LYS A 200 19.81 -2.21 -11.16
CA LYS A 200 21.14 -1.62 -11.34
C LYS A 200 21.08 -0.17 -11.85
N TYR A 201 20.21 0.12 -12.81
CA TYR A 201 20.04 1.49 -13.32
C TYR A 201 19.44 2.42 -12.26
N MET A 202 18.47 1.95 -11.48
CA MET A 202 17.88 2.77 -10.39
C MET A 202 18.90 3.19 -9.34
N TYR A 203 19.84 2.30 -8.99
CA TYR A 203 20.93 2.64 -8.04
C TYR A 203 22.07 3.48 -8.67
N ALA A 204 22.14 3.57 -9.98
CA ALA A 204 23.16 4.35 -10.68
C ALA A 204 22.80 5.84 -10.86
N ILE A 205 21.53 6.22 -10.62
CA ILE A 205 21.03 7.60 -10.66
C ILE A 205 21.21 8.25 -9.27
#